data_47d9d42e63c2e564def804ed213fc766
#
_entry.id   47d9d42e63c2e564def804ed213fc766
#
_cell.length_a   1.000
_cell.length_b   1.000
_cell.length_c   1.000
_cell.angle_alpha   90.00
_cell.angle_beta   90.00
_cell.angle_gamma   90.00
#
_symmetry.space_group_name_H-M   'P 1'
#
loop_
_entity.id
_entity.type
_entity.pdbx_description
1 polymer ?
#
loop_
_entity_poly.entity_id
_entity_poly.type
_entity_poly.pdbx_seq_one_letter_code
_entity_poly.pdbx_strand_id
1 'polypeptide(L)'
;MFQGFTGKQATANAKDSIAWGTNIVGGVRPGRTGEHLGLPVLPTVQSAMKELKPDATAIYVAAHQAPGAIEEAIEAEVPLIVAVAEHIPLHDMLRIHSILKTQSKSRLVGPNSPGIISAVGKCRIGFQPLPCFSPGRIGIIAKSGTLSYETVASTTRAGLGQSLCIGVGGDIVPGTDLREALTVLENDSDTEAIALIGEIGGLSELDAAEWIRDYHSRTKTPKPIVGLIAGIHEPRGRIMGHAGAFTIAGEPDAKEKIEALVSAGVTMVTHPGQFGDAFKARLGGSTHGVNSPAGCGKLGNQRRQIHTAFRRPQTRTRFLAKPCTQQRRHLTLSEDDCMDLLREAGLNCGHYSGLGTRRFLAIGVDRSTRSPSILAAPTVDDDQIEKMVNRYPFDYRHGPDELAIERVASHLHISLKESAHESLRRLVHRLSDIFYEKEAYLMETEIVERLGEIKVVGARFGFDDAAYRSCGRQTELQKLRNTAVEDASELEAEKSGIIYIKLEGNGTIGTLVNGAGLAMNTVDALGGHATNFLDTGGKATSETVKHGFEVILKDPRVRMIFVNIFGGLTLGDMIANGIIMAFKELSPRVPVVVRIRGTNEKEGQKLIEESGLPLYAFDDFEAAKAKAIELSSA
;
A
#
# COMPACT_ATOMS: atom_id res chain seq x y z
N MET A 1 -22.73 2.63 -12.80
CA MET A 1 -23.57 3.28 -11.75
C MET A 1 -22.75 3.64 -10.51
N PHE A 2 -23.34 4.41 -9.59
CA PHE A 2 -22.70 4.76 -8.31
C PHE A 2 -23.48 4.19 -7.12
N GLN A 3 -22.82 3.58 -6.15
CA GLN A 3 -23.39 3.32 -4.82
C GLN A 3 -23.03 4.47 -3.90
N GLY A 4 -23.99 4.91 -3.08
CA GLY A 4 -23.88 6.16 -2.30
C GLY A 4 -24.02 7.43 -3.16
N PHE A 5 -24.74 7.36 -4.27
CA PHE A 5 -24.79 8.35 -5.36
C PHE A 5 -25.10 9.79 -4.90
N THR A 6 -25.92 9.97 -3.87
CA THR A 6 -26.31 11.29 -3.37
C THR A 6 -25.33 11.86 -2.32
N GLY A 7 -24.24 11.16 -2.02
CA GLY A 7 -23.19 11.62 -1.12
C GLY A 7 -22.38 12.76 -1.75
N LYS A 8 -21.80 13.63 -0.92
CA LYS A 8 -21.04 14.82 -1.37
C LYS A 8 -19.92 14.45 -2.34
N GLN A 9 -19.10 13.43 -2.01
CA GLN A 9 -17.98 13.01 -2.87
C GLN A 9 -18.47 12.30 -4.13
N ALA A 10 -19.46 11.40 -4.02
CA ALA A 10 -20.05 10.75 -5.19
C ALA A 10 -20.63 11.78 -6.17
N THR A 11 -21.35 12.78 -5.67
CA THR A 11 -21.92 13.87 -6.47
C THR A 11 -20.84 14.66 -7.23
N ALA A 12 -19.75 15.05 -6.55
CA ALA A 12 -18.64 15.77 -7.18
C ALA A 12 -17.99 14.92 -8.28
N ASN A 13 -17.61 13.69 -7.95
CA ASN A 13 -16.97 12.79 -8.91
C ASN A 13 -17.89 12.42 -10.09
N ALA A 14 -19.19 12.25 -9.84
CA ALA A 14 -20.14 11.99 -10.91
C ALA A 14 -20.25 13.18 -11.88
N LYS A 15 -20.34 14.43 -11.39
CA LYS A 15 -20.34 15.63 -12.22
C LYS A 15 -19.11 15.70 -13.12
N ASP A 16 -17.93 15.53 -12.56
CA ASP A 16 -16.68 15.56 -13.30
C ASP A 16 -16.61 14.43 -14.35
N SER A 17 -17.03 13.21 -13.98
CA SER A 17 -17.02 12.06 -14.88
C SER A 17 -18.00 12.24 -16.06
N ILE A 18 -19.21 12.77 -15.79
CA ILE A 18 -20.19 13.10 -16.84
C ILE A 18 -19.61 14.17 -17.78
N ALA A 19 -19.07 15.27 -17.22
CA ALA A 19 -18.46 16.34 -18.00
C ALA A 19 -17.30 15.86 -18.87
N TRP A 20 -16.54 14.84 -18.39
CA TRP A 20 -15.44 14.24 -19.12
C TRP A 20 -15.86 13.27 -20.22
N GLY A 21 -17.09 12.73 -20.14
CA GLY A 21 -17.68 11.84 -21.14
C GLY A 21 -18.04 10.43 -20.65
N THR A 22 -17.90 10.15 -19.35
CA THR A 22 -18.28 8.84 -18.78
C THR A 22 -19.78 8.64 -18.83
N ASN A 23 -20.24 7.52 -19.38
CA ASN A 23 -21.65 7.15 -19.39
C ASN A 23 -22.10 6.64 -18.02
N ILE A 24 -22.69 7.52 -17.21
CA ILE A 24 -23.28 7.18 -15.90
C ILE A 24 -24.79 6.97 -16.07
N VAL A 25 -25.26 5.73 -15.86
CA VAL A 25 -26.68 5.38 -16.05
C VAL A 25 -27.57 5.66 -14.84
N GLY A 26 -26.98 5.92 -13.69
CA GLY A 26 -27.71 6.21 -12.44
C GLY A 26 -26.95 5.79 -11.20
N GLY A 27 -27.66 5.67 -10.09
CA GLY A 27 -27.03 5.25 -8.84
C GLY A 27 -27.99 4.64 -7.83
N VAL A 28 -27.41 4.20 -6.71
CA VAL A 28 -28.13 3.53 -5.64
C VAL A 28 -27.99 4.32 -4.34
N ARG A 29 -29.10 4.44 -3.63
CA ARG A 29 -29.17 4.89 -2.24
C ARG A 29 -30.18 4.03 -1.46
N PRO A 30 -29.74 3.30 -0.42
CA PRO A 30 -30.62 2.42 0.34
C PRO A 30 -31.92 3.08 0.78
N GLY A 31 -33.05 2.44 0.50
CA GLY A 31 -34.38 2.89 0.89
C GLY A 31 -34.91 4.17 0.22
N ARG A 32 -34.26 4.66 -0.85
CA ARG A 32 -34.71 5.85 -1.59
C ARG A 32 -34.82 5.59 -3.10
N THR A 33 -35.85 6.18 -3.68
CA THR A 33 -36.04 6.30 -5.13
C THR A 33 -36.15 7.79 -5.49
N GLY A 34 -35.81 8.15 -6.73
CA GLY A 34 -35.91 9.51 -7.21
C GLY A 34 -34.90 9.82 -8.29
N GLU A 35 -34.46 11.07 -8.35
CA GLU A 35 -33.51 11.57 -9.34
C GLU A 35 -32.37 12.34 -8.66
N HIS A 36 -31.17 12.24 -9.21
CA HIS A 36 -30.01 13.01 -8.81
C HIS A 36 -29.11 13.26 -10.02
N LEU A 37 -28.71 14.53 -10.24
CA LEU A 37 -27.97 14.97 -11.43
C LEU A 37 -28.66 14.62 -12.78
N GLY A 38 -29.99 14.59 -12.82
CA GLY A 38 -30.74 14.18 -14.00
C GLY A 38 -30.73 12.66 -14.27
N LEU A 39 -30.29 11.87 -13.30
CA LEU A 39 -30.16 10.41 -13.42
C LEU A 39 -30.97 9.68 -12.32
N PRO A 40 -31.50 8.49 -12.61
CA PRO A 40 -32.31 7.73 -11.66
C PRO A 40 -31.50 7.29 -10.42
N VAL A 41 -32.16 7.37 -9.26
CA VAL A 41 -31.67 6.81 -7.98
C VAL A 41 -32.61 5.68 -7.59
N LEU A 42 -32.04 4.50 -7.38
CA LEU A 42 -32.77 3.27 -7.05
C LEU A 42 -32.42 2.80 -5.62
N PRO A 43 -33.32 2.04 -4.96
CA PRO A 43 -33.14 1.67 -3.57
C PRO A 43 -32.12 0.55 -3.33
N THR A 44 -31.85 -0.30 -4.34
CA THR A 44 -30.95 -1.45 -4.25
C THR A 44 -30.14 -1.64 -5.53
N VAL A 45 -28.99 -2.32 -5.42
CA VAL A 45 -28.18 -2.71 -6.59
C VAL A 45 -28.95 -3.67 -7.48
N GLN A 46 -29.73 -4.59 -6.92
CA GLN A 46 -30.55 -5.52 -7.68
C GLN A 46 -31.60 -4.80 -8.54
N SER A 47 -32.28 -3.77 -8.02
CA SER A 47 -33.20 -2.97 -8.82
C SER A 47 -32.46 -2.21 -9.93
N ALA A 48 -31.27 -1.68 -9.64
CA ALA A 48 -30.44 -1.01 -10.64
C ALA A 48 -29.98 -1.96 -11.76
N MET A 49 -29.59 -3.18 -11.44
CA MET A 49 -29.24 -4.19 -12.45
C MET A 49 -30.43 -4.55 -13.34
N LYS A 50 -31.61 -4.64 -12.77
CA LYS A 50 -32.85 -4.93 -13.54
C LYS A 50 -33.24 -3.79 -14.46
N GLU A 51 -33.20 -2.55 -13.99
CA GLU A 51 -33.74 -1.37 -14.68
C GLU A 51 -32.71 -0.67 -15.57
N LEU A 52 -31.47 -0.51 -15.07
CA LEU A 52 -30.41 0.30 -15.71
C LEU A 52 -29.34 -0.57 -16.39
N LYS A 53 -29.22 -1.84 -16.01
CA LYS A 53 -28.22 -2.81 -16.53
C LYS A 53 -26.80 -2.23 -16.59
N PRO A 54 -26.26 -1.72 -15.48
CA PRO A 54 -24.91 -1.15 -15.47
C PRO A 54 -23.84 -2.23 -15.65
N ASP A 55 -22.81 -1.96 -16.45
CA ASP A 55 -21.64 -2.84 -16.60
C ASP A 55 -20.70 -2.75 -15.39
N ALA A 56 -20.77 -1.63 -14.66
CA ALA A 56 -19.89 -1.39 -13.53
C ALA A 56 -20.57 -0.57 -12.42
N THR A 57 -20.07 -0.75 -11.19
CA THR A 57 -20.43 0.09 -10.05
C THR A 57 -19.20 0.70 -9.38
N ALA A 58 -19.28 1.99 -9.04
CA ALA A 58 -18.31 2.68 -8.19
C ALA A 58 -18.90 2.88 -6.79
N ILE A 59 -18.21 2.41 -5.76
CA ILE A 59 -18.66 2.41 -4.36
C ILE A 59 -18.09 3.62 -3.63
N TYR A 60 -18.97 4.61 -3.34
CA TYR A 60 -18.62 5.86 -2.65
C TYR A 60 -19.33 5.96 -1.30
N VAL A 61 -19.25 4.91 -0.50
CA VAL A 61 -19.77 4.89 0.86
C VAL A 61 -18.63 4.91 1.89
N ALA A 62 -18.93 5.14 3.15
CA ALA A 62 -17.92 5.10 4.21
C ALA A 62 -17.35 3.67 4.39
N ALA A 63 -16.13 3.56 4.91
CA ALA A 63 -15.42 2.29 5.03
C ALA A 63 -16.25 1.20 5.75
N HIS A 64 -16.97 1.54 6.81
CA HIS A 64 -17.83 0.60 7.54
C HIS A 64 -19.07 0.11 6.75
N GLN A 65 -19.45 0.80 5.68
CA GLN A 65 -20.56 0.42 4.81
C GLN A 65 -20.09 -0.28 3.53
N ALA A 66 -18.81 -0.10 3.19
CA ALA A 66 -18.25 -0.61 1.93
C ALA A 66 -18.32 -2.15 1.80
N PRO A 67 -18.07 -2.94 2.86
CA PRO A 67 -18.19 -4.40 2.78
C PRO A 67 -19.58 -4.84 2.31
N GLY A 68 -20.63 -4.36 2.94
CA GLY A 68 -22.01 -4.68 2.55
C GLY A 68 -22.37 -4.22 1.15
N ALA A 69 -21.85 -3.05 0.73
CA ALA A 69 -22.06 -2.54 -0.63
C ALA A 69 -21.35 -3.38 -1.71
N ILE A 70 -20.17 -3.94 -1.38
CA ILE A 70 -19.44 -4.86 -2.27
C ILE A 70 -20.21 -6.18 -2.38
N GLU A 71 -20.66 -6.74 -1.26
CA GLU A 71 -21.42 -7.98 -1.21
C GLU A 71 -22.74 -7.87 -2.00
N GLU A 72 -23.50 -6.79 -1.78
CA GLU A 72 -24.73 -6.51 -2.55
C GLU A 72 -24.46 -6.46 -4.07
N ALA A 73 -23.31 -5.87 -4.47
CA ALA A 73 -22.93 -5.81 -5.88
C ALA A 73 -22.53 -7.19 -6.44
N ILE A 74 -21.87 -8.04 -5.64
CA ILE A 74 -21.55 -9.42 -6.03
C ILE A 74 -22.82 -10.26 -6.16
N GLU A 75 -23.73 -10.17 -5.19
CA GLU A 75 -25.02 -10.87 -5.20
C GLU A 75 -25.89 -10.48 -6.40
N ALA A 76 -25.81 -9.21 -6.81
CA ALA A 76 -26.51 -8.70 -7.99
C ALA A 76 -25.76 -8.98 -9.30
N GLU A 77 -24.64 -9.70 -9.27
CA GLU A 77 -23.79 -10.04 -10.43
C GLU A 77 -23.32 -8.82 -11.23
N VAL A 78 -22.99 -7.70 -10.57
CA VAL A 78 -22.39 -6.54 -11.27
C VAL A 78 -21.03 -6.96 -11.82
N PRO A 79 -20.77 -6.84 -13.15
CA PRO A 79 -19.54 -7.37 -13.74
C PRO A 79 -18.26 -6.74 -13.19
N LEU A 80 -18.20 -5.42 -13.01
CA LEU A 80 -17.05 -4.71 -12.46
C LEU A 80 -17.46 -3.87 -11.25
N ILE A 81 -16.83 -4.15 -10.11
CA ILE A 81 -17.03 -3.47 -8.84
C ILE A 81 -15.76 -2.69 -8.53
N VAL A 82 -15.87 -1.39 -8.29
CA VAL A 82 -14.73 -0.54 -7.93
C VAL A 82 -14.97 0.06 -6.55
N ALA A 83 -14.17 -0.37 -5.57
CA ALA A 83 -14.20 0.11 -4.20
C ALA A 83 -13.07 1.12 -3.98
N VAL A 84 -13.44 2.36 -3.63
CA VAL A 84 -12.45 3.44 -3.46
C VAL A 84 -12.12 3.73 -2.00
N ALA A 85 -12.92 3.24 -1.07
CA ALA A 85 -12.76 3.52 0.36
C ALA A 85 -11.43 2.97 0.89
N GLU A 86 -10.76 3.77 1.71
CA GLU A 86 -9.63 3.38 2.54
C GLU A 86 -10.13 2.91 3.91
N HIS A 87 -9.36 2.08 4.62
CA HIS A 87 -9.67 1.54 5.95
C HIS A 87 -10.89 0.61 6.00
N ILE A 88 -11.11 -0.17 4.96
CA ILE A 88 -12.01 -1.34 5.06
C ILE A 88 -11.29 -2.39 5.92
N PRO A 89 -11.96 -2.95 6.97
CA PRO A 89 -11.32 -3.94 7.82
C PRO A 89 -10.84 -5.17 7.05
N LEU A 90 -9.66 -5.66 7.42
CA LEU A 90 -9.00 -6.78 6.75
C LEU A 90 -9.86 -8.05 6.73
N HIS A 91 -10.51 -8.38 7.84
CA HIS A 91 -11.37 -9.56 7.94
C HIS A 91 -12.63 -9.46 7.07
N ASP A 92 -13.17 -8.25 6.88
CA ASP A 92 -14.24 -8.02 5.90
C ASP A 92 -13.75 -8.29 4.48
N MET A 93 -12.51 -7.89 4.13
CA MET A 93 -11.92 -8.19 2.82
C MET A 93 -11.62 -9.67 2.63
N LEU A 94 -11.15 -10.39 3.64
CA LEU A 94 -10.97 -11.85 3.59
C LEU A 94 -12.30 -12.56 3.33
N ARG A 95 -13.38 -12.13 4.01
CA ARG A 95 -14.74 -12.65 3.80
C ARG A 95 -15.23 -12.38 2.38
N ILE A 96 -15.11 -11.14 1.90
CA ILE A 96 -15.48 -10.76 0.52
C ILE A 96 -14.69 -11.60 -0.49
N HIS A 97 -13.40 -11.79 -0.24
CA HIS A 97 -12.56 -12.58 -1.15
C HIS A 97 -12.96 -14.05 -1.19
N SER A 98 -13.37 -14.61 -0.04
CA SER A 98 -13.89 -15.98 -0.01
C SER A 98 -15.20 -16.10 -0.83
N ILE A 99 -16.06 -15.06 -0.84
CA ILE A 99 -17.24 -15.00 -1.69
C ILE A 99 -16.85 -14.88 -3.17
N LEU A 100 -15.91 -13.98 -3.50
CA LEU A 100 -15.43 -13.80 -4.88
C LEU A 100 -14.90 -15.11 -5.50
N LYS A 101 -14.25 -15.97 -4.71
CA LYS A 101 -13.73 -17.27 -5.16
C LYS A 101 -14.85 -18.27 -5.54
N THR A 102 -16.09 -18.08 -5.08
CA THR A 102 -17.22 -18.98 -5.38
C THR A 102 -17.98 -18.62 -6.64
N GLN A 103 -17.62 -17.53 -7.32
CA GLN A 103 -18.33 -17.03 -8.49
C GLN A 103 -17.34 -16.55 -9.58
N SER A 104 -17.85 -16.30 -10.81
CA SER A 104 -17.04 -15.88 -11.95
C SER A 104 -17.62 -14.66 -12.70
N LYS A 105 -18.68 -14.05 -12.16
CA LYS A 105 -19.41 -12.95 -12.82
C LYS A 105 -18.81 -11.58 -12.48
N SER A 106 -18.53 -11.36 -11.21
CA SER A 106 -18.06 -10.08 -10.71
C SER A 106 -16.54 -10.06 -10.53
N ARG A 107 -15.94 -8.92 -10.80
CA ARG A 107 -14.53 -8.58 -10.49
C ARG A 107 -14.50 -7.36 -9.60
N LEU A 108 -13.60 -7.36 -8.59
CA LEU A 108 -13.41 -6.26 -7.67
C LEU A 108 -12.06 -5.57 -7.92
N VAL A 109 -12.06 -4.23 -8.03
CA VAL A 109 -10.87 -3.37 -8.06
C VAL A 109 -10.84 -2.52 -6.80
N GLY A 110 -9.70 -2.45 -6.14
CA GLY A 110 -9.54 -1.86 -4.80
C GLY A 110 -9.76 -2.91 -3.70
N PRO A 111 -9.99 -2.52 -2.45
CA PRO A 111 -10.21 -1.15 -1.94
C PRO A 111 -8.95 -0.28 -1.87
N ASN A 112 -9.05 0.88 -1.20
CA ASN A 112 -7.96 1.85 -1.07
C ASN A 112 -7.32 2.18 -2.44
N SER A 113 -8.15 2.48 -3.40
CA SER A 113 -7.80 2.61 -4.81
C SER A 113 -8.39 3.88 -5.41
N PRO A 114 -7.65 4.58 -6.28
CA PRO A 114 -8.23 5.68 -7.06
C PRO A 114 -9.28 5.19 -8.07
N GLY A 115 -9.35 3.88 -8.31
CA GLY A 115 -10.25 3.24 -9.26
C GLY A 115 -9.59 2.88 -10.58
N ILE A 116 -10.41 2.79 -11.62
CA ILE A 116 -9.99 2.48 -12.99
C ILE A 116 -10.43 3.58 -13.96
N ILE A 117 -9.58 3.89 -14.95
CA ILE A 117 -9.88 4.90 -15.95
C ILE A 117 -9.33 4.50 -17.32
N SER A 118 -10.19 4.50 -18.35
CA SER A 118 -9.76 4.47 -19.75
C SER A 118 -9.76 5.88 -20.28
N ALA A 119 -8.58 6.41 -20.60
CA ALA A 119 -8.45 7.75 -21.15
C ALA A 119 -8.94 7.78 -22.62
N VAL A 120 -8.72 6.71 -23.38
CA VAL A 120 -9.19 6.56 -24.76
C VAL A 120 -10.71 6.46 -24.79
N GLY A 121 -11.30 5.61 -23.95
CA GLY A 121 -12.76 5.41 -23.85
C GLY A 121 -13.49 6.49 -23.05
N LYS A 122 -12.79 7.49 -22.50
CA LYS A 122 -13.34 8.53 -21.61
C LYS A 122 -14.22 7.98 -20.51
N CYS A 123 -13.83 6.86 -19.92
CA CYS A 123 -14.55 6.16 -18.86
C CYS A 123 -13.75 6.20 -17.57
N ARG A 124 -14.24 6.94 -16.55
CA ARG A 124 -13.67 7.01 -15.21
C ARG A 124 -14.60 6.38 -14.20
N ILE A 125 -14.11 5.35 -13.51
CA ILE A 125 -14.81 4.68 -12.41
C ILE A 125 -13.91 4.83 -11.17
N GLY A 126 -14.03 5.95 -10.47
CA GLY A 126 -13.15 6.35 -9.37
C GLY A 126 -13.00 7.86 -9.29
N PHE A 127 -11.90 8.33 -8.68
CA PHE A 127 -11.64 9.75 -8.40
C PHE A 127 -10.29 10.26 -8.94
N GLN A 128 -9.78 9.64 -10.00
CA GLN A 128 -8.52 10.07 -10.64
C GLN A 128 -8.61 11.53 -11.10
N PRO A 129 -7.51 12.32 -10.99
CA PRO A 129 -7.47 13.74 -11.39
C PRO A 129 -7.49 13.87 -12.93
N LEU A 130 -8.65 14.10 -13.50
CA LEU A 130 -8.88 14.14 -14.94
C LEU A 130 -7.92 15.08 -15.73
N PRO A 131 -7.54 16.26 -15.21
CA PRO A 131 -6.64 17.15 -15.96
C PRO A 131 -5.26 16.57 -16.29
N CYS A 132 -4.81 15.53 -15.55
CA CYS A 132 -3.52 14.88 -15.79
C CYS A 132 -3.57 13.88 -16.94
N PHE A 133 -4.76 13.37 -17.29
CA PHE A 133 -4.94 12.32 -18.29
C PHE A 133 -5.08 12.84 -19.72
N SER A 134 -4.44 12.17 -20.64
CA SER A 134 -4.67 12.35 -22.08
C SER A 134 -4.80 10.99 -22.76
N PRO A 135 -5.68 10.83 -23.77
CA PRO A 135 -5.76 9.60 -24.55
C PRO A 135 -4.40 9.25 -25.14
N GLY A 136 -4.03 7.98 -25.09
CA GLY A 136 -2.75 7.51 -25.59
C GLY A 136 -2.57 6.00 -25.42
N ARG A 137 -1.33 5.55 -25.30
CA ARG A 137 -0.94 4.15 -25.50
C ARG A 137 -0.26 3.49 -24.31
N ILE A 138 -0.15 4.17 -23.17
CA ILE A 138 0.50 3.61 -21.97
C ILE A 138 -0.56 3.06 -21.03
N GLY A 139 -0.51 1.73 -20.79
CA GLY A 139 -1.24 1.09 -19.70
C GLY A 139 -0.54 1.31 -18.38
N ILE A 140 -1.27 1.57 -17.29
CA ILE A 140 -0.68 1.83 -15.97
C ILE A 140 -1.35 0.93 -14.94
N ILE A 141 -0.53 0.24 -14.15
CA ILE A 141 -0.96 -0.55 -12.99
C ILE A 141 -0.24 0.00 -11.76
N ALA A 142 -0.99 0.31 -10.69
CA ALA A 142 -0.39 0.89 -9.50
C ALA A 142 -1.07 0.46 -8.21
N LYS A 143 -0.28 0.16 -7.18
CA LYS A 143 -0.75 0.05 -5.80
C LYS A 143 -1.03 1.42 -5.20
N SER A 144 -0.23 2.43 -5.56
CA SER A 144 -0.35 3.80 -5.03
C SER A 144 -1.04 4.75 -6.01
N GLY A 145 -2.06 5.48 -5.50
CA GLY A 145 -2.76 6.52 -6.26
C GLY A 145 -1.83 7.66 -6.67
N THR A 146 -1.10 8.27 -5.74
CA THR A 146 -0.25 9.44 -6.00
C THR A 146 0.91 9.13 -6.95
N LEU A 147 1.55 7.95 -6.82
CA LEU A 147 2.58 7.51 -7.77
C LEU A 147 2.00 7.29 -9.17
N SER A 148 0.77 6.75 -9.27
CA SER A 148 0.11 6.59 -10.57
C SER A 148 -0.16 7.94 -11.23
N TYR A 149 -0.60 8.96 -10.47
CA TYR A 149 -0.88 10.29 -11.01
C TYR A 149 0.39 10.99 -11.50
N GLU A 150 1.50 10.88 -10.79
CA GLU A 150 2.79 11.42 -11.24
C GLU A 150 3.27 10.70 -12.50
N THR A 151 3.08 9.37 -12.60
CA THR A 151 3.38 8.59 -13.80
C THR A 151 2.50 9.01 -14.99
N VAL A 152 1.19 9.19 -14.74
CA VAL A 152 0.25 9.74 -15.74
C VAL A 152 0.72 11.10 -16.23
N ALA A 153 1.04 12.02 -15.33
CA ALA A 153 1.53 13.34 -15.69
C ALA A 153 2.87 13.27 -16.47
N SER A 154 3.77 12.36 -16.11
CA SER A 154 5.04 12.12 -16.82
C SER A 154 4.79 11.64 -18.25
N THR A 155 3.95 10.63 -18.44
CA THR A 155 3.64 10.07 -19.77
C THR A 155 2.82 11.03 -20.64
N THR A 156 1.94 11.86 -20.03
CA THR A 156 1.22 12.94 -20.73
C THR A 156 2.18 14.02 -21.23
N ARG A 157 3.09 14.51 -20.37
CA ARG A 157 4.13 15.49 -20.78
C ARG A 157 5.05 14.93 -21.87
N ALA A 158 5.29 13.63 -21.85
CA ALA A 158 6.06 12.94 -22.89
C ALA A 158 5.31 12.81 -24.23
N GLY A 159 4.03 13.20 -24.31
CA GLY A 159 3.18 13.05 -25.51
C GLY A 159 2.75 11.61 -25.79
N LEU A 160 2.85 10.70 -24.81
CA LEU A 160 2.51 9.28 -24.96
C LEU A 160 1.05 9.00 -24.55
N GLY A 161 0.51 9.76 -23.60
CA GLY A 161 -0.84 9.55 -23.07
C GLY A 161 -1.08 8.18 -22.46
N GLN A 162 -2.32 7.92 -22.03
CA GLN A 162 -2.70 6.66 -21.37
C GLN A 162 -3.85 5.97 -22.12
N SER A 163 -3.78 4.64 -22.19
CA SER A 163 -4.87 3.78 -22.63
C SER A 163 -5.80 3.46 -21.46
N LEU A 164 -5.32 2.64 -20.53
CA LEU A 164 -6.04 2.16 -19.36
C LEU A 164 -5.15 2.31 -18.11
N CYS A 165 -5.70 2.88 -17.04
CA CYS A 165 -5.01 2.95 -15.75
C CYS A 165 -5.82 2.20 -14.69
N ILE A 166 -5.20 1.20 -14.05
CA ILE A 166 -5.79 0.33 -13.04
C ILE A 166 -5.12 0.58 -11.70
N GLY A 167 -5.86 1.16 -10.76
CA GLY A 167 -5.43 1.26 -9.37
C GLY A 167 -5.81 -0.02 -8.63
N VAL A 168 -4.85 -0.88 -8.32
CA VAL A 168 -5.14 -2.11 -7.57
C VAL A 168 -5.38 -1.85 -6.08
N GLY A 169 -4.80 -0.76 -5.55
CA GLY A 169 -4.92 -0.36 -4.15
C GLY A 169 -3.76 -0.81 -3.27
N GLY A 170 -3.61 -0.13 -2.12
CA GLY A 170 -2.52 -0.34 -1.15
C GLY A 170 -2.92 -1.20 0.06
N ASP A 171 -4.03 -1.90 0.01
CA ASP A 171 -4.49 -2.76 1.10
C ASP A 171 -3.81 -4.14 1.09
N ILE A 172 -3.84 -4.82 2.25
CA ILE A 172 -3.25 -6.16 2.44
C ILE A 172 -3.87 -7.18 1.49
N VAL A 173 -5.20 -7.12 1.30
CA VAL A 173 -5.98 -8.03 0.45
C VAL A 173 -6.75 -7.22 -0.59
N PRO A 174 -6.15 -6.93 -1.76
CA PRO A 174 -6.84 -6.24 -2.84
C PRO A 174 -7.80 -7.20 -3.58
N GLY A 175 -8.85 -6.65 -4.17
CA GLY A 175 -9.78 -7.41 -5.03
C GLY A 175 -9.12 -7.90 -6.31
N THR A 176 -8.26 -7.07 -6.92
CA THR A 176 -7.45 -7.38 -8.12
C THR A 176 -5.97 -7.19 -7.77
N ASP A 177 -5.12 -8.14 -8.15
CA ASP A 177 -3.66 -8.05 -7.96
C ASP A 177 -2.92 -7.58 -9.23
N LEU A 178 -1.58 -7.46 -9.12
CA LEU A 178 -0.74 -7.01 -10.23
C LEU A 178 -0.76 -7.98 -11.42
N ARG A 179 -0.82 -9.29 -11.18
CA ARG A 179 -0.85 -10.33 -12.21
C ARG A 179 -2.15 -10.30 -13.01
N GLU A 180 -3.29 -10.15 -12.31
CA GLU A 180 -4.60 -10.01 -12.94
C GLU A 180 -4.67 -8.72 -13.79
N ALA A 181 -4.15 -7.61 -13.27
CA ALA A 181 -4.11 -6.34 -13.98
C ALA A 181 -3.16 -6.39 -15.20
N LEU A 182 -2.00 -7.06 -15.11
CA LEU A 182 -1.11 -7.32 -16.25
C LEU A 182 -1.82 -8.10 -17.35
N THR A 183 -2.60 -9.12 -16.98
CA THR A 183 -3.38 -9.91 -17.94
C THR A 183 -4.42 -9.06 -18.69
N VAL A 184 -5.04 -8.09 -18.02
CA VAL A 184 -5.94 -7.13 -18.68
C VAL A 184 -5.18 -6.28 -19.70
N LEU A 185 -4.02 -5.69 -19.30
CA LEU A 185 -3.26 -4.82 -20.20
C LEU A 185 -2.55 -5.58 -21.33
N GLU A 186 -2.23 -6.85 -21.15
CA GLU A 186 -1.78 -7.72 -22.25
C GLU A 186 -2.79 -7.75 -23.38
N ASN A 187 -4.08 -7.92 -23.04
CA ASN A 187 -5.17 -8.08 -23.98
C ASN A 187 -5.81 -6.75 -24.43
N ASP A 188 -5.43 -5.63 -23.84
CA ASP A 188 -5.92 -4.32 -24.24
C ASP A 188 -5.22 -3.86 -25.54
N SER A 189 -5.98 -3.67 -26.61
CA SER A 189 -5.48 -3.29 -27.94
C SER A 189 -4.93 -1.87 -27.99
N ASP A 190 -5.39 -0.98 -27.10
CA ASP A 190 -4.95 0.41 -27.04
C ASP A 190 -3.64 0.56 -26.25
N THR A 191 -3.25 -0.47 -25.50
CA THR A 191 -2.01 -0.48 -24.72
C THR A 191 -0.83 -0.96 -25.57
N GLU A 192 0.19 -0.14 -25.75
CA GLU A 192 1.45 -0.49 -26.43
C GLU A 192 2.62 -0.73 -25.46
N ALA A 193 2.58 -0.14 -24.25
CA ALA A 193 3.58 -0.33 -23.20
C ALA A 193 2.93 -0.24 -21.81
N ILE A 194 3.56 -0.82 -20.79
CA ILE A 194 2.97 -0.97 -19.45
C ILE A 194 3.87 -0.34 -18.39
N ALA A 195 3.31 0.55 -17.58
CA ALA A 195 3.91 1.04 -16.34
C ALA A 195 3.44 0.19 -15.16
N LEU A 196 4.37 -0.40 -14.42
CA LEU A 196 4.12 -1.23 -13.24
C LEU A 196 4.66 -0.54 -12.00
N ILE A 197 3.75 -0.14 -11.09
CA ILE A 197 4.11 0.57 -9.86
C ILE A 197 3.73 -0.29 -8.67
N GLY A 198 4.75 -0.83 -8.02
CA GLY A 198 4.65 -1.64 -6.81
C GLY A 198 5.21 -0.93 -5.59
N GLU A 199 5.18 -1.63 -4.47
CA GLU A 199 5.70 -1.17 -3.18
C GLU A 199 6.08 -2.37 -2.31
N ILE A 200 6.69 -2.09 -1.17
CA ILE A 200 6.97 -3.11 -0.15
C ILE A 200 5.71 -3.84 0.31
N GLY A 201 5.92 -5.02 0.90
CA GLY A 201 4.87 -5.89 1.46
C GLY A 201 4.28 -6.86 0.45
N GLY A 202 4.16 -8.10 0.89
CA GLY A 202 3.63 -9.23 0.11
C GLY A 202 4.51 -9.70 -1.03
N LEU A 203 4.00 -10.67 -1.78
CA LEU A 203 4.70 -11.36 -2.88
C LEU A 203 4.22 -10.91 -4.27
N SER A 204 3.26 -10.01 -4.36
CA SER A 204 2.56 -9.64 -5.61
C SER A 204 3.49 -9.20 -6.75
N GLU A 205 4.62 -8.54 -6.44
CA GLU A 205 5.62 -8.14 -7.42
C GLU A 205 6.49 -9.31 -7.89
N LEU A 206 6.70 -10.34 -7.05
CA LEU A 206 7.36 -11.58 -7.47
C LEU A 206 6.43 -12.39 -8.38
N ASP A 207 5.15 -12.49 -8.03
CA ASP A 207 4.11 -13.13 -8.86
C ASP A 207 4.00 -12.43 -10.22
N ALA A 208 4.07 -11.09 -10.23
CA ALA A 208 4.14 -10.29 -11.45
C ALA A 208 5.41 -10.56 -12.26
N ALA A 209 6.58 -10.68 -11.61
CA ALA A 209 7.83 -11.00 -12.29
C ALA A 209 7.80 -12.40 -12.94
N GLU A 210 7.18 -13.38 -12.27
CA GLU A 210 6.97 -14.71 -12.83
C GLU A 210 6.04 -14.65 -14.06
N TRP A 211 4.92 -13.95 -13.95
CA TRP A 211 4.00 -13.73 -15.05
C TRP A 211 4.68 -13.03 -16.24
N ILE A 212 5.53 -12.03 -15.99
CA ILE A 212 6.26 -11.29 -17.04
C ILE A 212 7.25 -12.22 -17.76
N ARG A 213 7.97 -13.09 -17.05
CA ARG A 213 8.85 -14.08 -17.67
C ARG A 213 8.08 -15.02 -18.60
N ASP A 214 6.94 -15.52 -18.14
CA ASP A 214 6.05 -16.35 -18.96
C ASP A 214 5.54 -15.56 -20.19
N TYR A 215 5.05 -14.33 -19.98
CA TYR A 215 4.57 -13.43 -21.03
C TYR A 215 5.62 -13.21 -22.13
N HIS A 216 6.87 -12.93 -21.75
CA HIS A 216 7.97 -12.74 -22.69
C HIS A 216 8.32 -14.04 -23.45
N SER A 217 8.15 -15.19 -22.81
CA SER A 217 8.44 -16.49 -23.46
C SER A 217 7.42 -16.91 -24.51
N ARG A 218 6.12 -16.60 -24.27
CA ARG A 218 5.00 -17.03 -25.13
C ARG A 218 4.57 -15.99 -26.16
N THR A 219 5.04 -14.74 -26.06
CA THR A 219 4.62 -13.62 -26.91
C THR A 219 5.76 -13.19 -27.83
N LYS A 220 5.53 -13.19 -29.17
CA LYS A 220 6.55 -12.80 -30.15
C LYS A 220 7.01 -11.35 -30.04
N THR A 221 6.06 -10.44 -29.74
CA THR A 221 6.29 -9.00 -29.61
C THR A 221 5.67 -8.52 -28.30
N PRO A 222 6.30 -8.80 -27.15
CA PRO A 222 5.77 -8.38 -25.86
C PRO A 222 5.80 -6.86 -25.72
N LYS A 223 4.76 -6.29 -25.12
CA LYS A 223 4.71 -4.86 -24.77
C LYS A 223 5.83 -4.56 -23.78
N PRO A 224 6.66 -3.53 -24.00
CA PRO A 224 7.70 -3.17 -23.05
C PRO A 224 7.11 -2.75 -21.69
N ILE A 225 7.77 -3.17 -20.61
CA ILE A 225 7.34 -2.90 -19.24
C ILE A 225 8.40 -2.05 -18.56
N VAL A 226 7.98 -0.93 -17.97
CA VAL A 226 8.80 -0.08 -17.11
C VAL A 226 8.22 -0.14 -15.70
N GLY A 227 9.07 -0.30 -14.67
CA GLY A 227 8.64 -0.53 -13.29
C GLY A 227 9.25 0.43 -12.29
N LEU A 228 8.54 0.61 -11.16
CA LEU A 228 8.99 1.32 -9.97
C LEU A 228 8.52 0.56 -8.74
N ILE A 229 9.39 0.38 -7.75
CA ILE A 229 9.07 -0.15 -6.42
C ILE A 229 9.40 0.91 -5.39
N ALA A 230 8.44 1.27 -4.55
CA ALA A 230 8.61 2.20 -3.43
C ALA A 230 8.88 1.46 -2.12
N GLY A 231 9.68 2.07 -1.22
CA GLY A 231 9.95 1.55 0.12
C GLY A 231 11.33 0.90 0.29
N ILE A 232 12.33 1.31 -0.49
CA ILE A 232 13.71 0.78 -0.37
C ILE A 232 14.33 1.07 1.00
N HIS A 233 13.92 2.18 1.64
CA HIS A 233 14.42 2.65 2.94
C HIS A 233 13.40 2.42 4.08
N GLU A 234 12.51 1.45 3.91
CA GLU A 234 11.55 1.09 4.96
C GLU A 234 12.26 0.58 6.22
N PRO A 235 11.91 1.11 7.42
CA PRO A 235 12.26 0.46 8.67
C PRO A 235 11.48 -0.85 8.84
N ARG A 236 12.15 -1.99 8.97
CA ARG A 236 11.50 -3.31 9.08
C ARG A 236 10.39 -3.34 10.12
N GLY A 237 9.24 -3.90 9.75
CA GLY A 237 8.07 -4.06 10.61
C GLY A 237 7.30 -2.76 10.87
N ARG A 238 7.55 -1.71 10.11
CA ARG A 238 6.80 -0.45 10.13
C ARG A 238 5.84 -0.40 8.94
N ILE A 239 4.67 0.19 9.16
CA ILE A 239 3.68 0.36 8.09
C ILE A 239 3.84 1.75 7.49
N MET A 240 4.23 1.78 6.22
CA MET A 240 4.58 3.01 5.50
C MET A 240 3.36 3.63 4.83
N GLY A 241 2.37 4.03 5.61
CA GLY A 241 1.17 4.72 5.11
C GLY A 241 0.08 3.79 4.62
N HIS A 242 0.28 2.99 3.59
CA HIS A 242 -0.69 1.98 3.15
C HIS A 242 -0.77 0.81 4.12
N ALA A 243 -1.97 0.26 4.34
CA ALA A 243 -2.18 -0.90 5.22
C ALA A 243 -1.34 -2.12 4.77
N GLY A 244 -1.09 -2.28 3.46
CA GLY A 244 -0.26 -3.33 2.88
C GLY A 244 1.24 -3.02 2.81
N ALA A 245 1.68 -1.79 3.08
CA ALA A 245 3.09 -1.38 2.90
C ALA A 245 3.93 -1.68 4.15
N PHE A 246 4.14 -2.95 4.44
CA PHE A 246 5.06 -3.48 5.46
C PHE A 246 5.46 -4.92 5.13
N THR A 247 6.61 -5.36 5.62
CA THR A 247 7.13 -6.71 5.40
C THR A 247 6.98 -7.57 6.66
N ILE A 248 6.56 -8.82 6.47
CA ILE A 248 6.55 -9.86 7.50
C ILE A 248 7.59 -10.94 7.18
N ALA A 249 7.80 -11.88 8.09
CA ALA A 249 8.71 -13.01 7.90
C ALA A 249 8.46 -13.77 6.60
N GLY A 250 9.52 -13.97 5.82
CA GLY A 250 9.46 -14.67 4.53
C GLY A 250 8.81 -13.87 3.40
N GLU A 251 8.66 -12.55 3.55
CA GLU A 251 8.33 -11.65 2.45
C GLU A 251 9.58 -10.90 1.95
N PRO A 252 9.69 -10.69 0.63
CA PRO A 252 10.83 -10.00 0.02
C PRO A 252 10.85 -8.52 0.40
N ASP A 253 12.05 -7.97 0.54
CA ASP A 253 12.24 -6.53 0.62
C ASP A 253 12.10 -5.86 -0.77
N ALA A 254 12.12 -4.51 -0.81
CA ALA A 254 12.00 -3.78 -2.07
C ALA A 254 13.12 -4.11 -3.07
N LYS A 255 14.32 -4.42 -2.60
CA LYS A 255 15.47 -4.73 -3.46
C LYS A 255 15.31 -6.08 -4.12
N GLU A 256 14.88 -7.09 -3.38
CA GLU A 256 14.58 -8.42 -3.91
C GLU A 256 13.46 -8.37 -4.96
N LYS A 257 12.44 -7.53 -4.74
CA LYS A 257 11.38 -7.27 -5.73
C LYS A 257 11.92 -6.60 -7.00
N ILE A 258 12.79 -5.60 -6.86
CA ILE A 258 13.44 -4.92 -7.99
C ILE A 258 14.32 -5.92 -8.77
N GLU A 259 15.12 -6.74 -8.10
CA GLU A 259 15.97 -7.76 -8.73
C GLU A 259 15.15 -8.80 -9.49
N ALA A 260 14.03 -9.25 -8.93
CA ALA A 260 13.10 -10.17 -9.58
C ALA A 260 12.48 -9.57 -10.86
N LEU A 261 12.04 -8.32 -10.82
CA LEU A 261 11.48 -7.62 -11.97
C LEU A 261 12.54 -7.34 -13.04
N VAL A 262 13.75 -6.92 -12.67
CA VAL A 262 14.88 -6.74 -13.60
C VAL A 262 15.21 -8.05 -14.29
N SER A 263 15.27 -9.15 -13.54
CA SER A 263 15.54 -10.49 -14.10
C SER A 263 14.43 -10.98 -15.03
N ALA A 264 13.21 -10.48 -14.88
CA ALA A 264 12.07 -10.73 -15.76
C ALA A 264 12.05 -9.81 -17.01
N GLY A 265 13.01 -8.87 -17.15
CA GLY A 265 13.12 -7.98 -18.30
C GLY A 265 12.44 -6.61 -18.13
N VAL A 266 12.01 -6.26 -16.92
CA VAL A 266 11.44 -4.94 -16.62
C VAL A 266 12.54 -3.89 -16.53
N THR A 267 12.31 -2.72 -17.12
CA THR A 267 13.19 -1.55 -16.95
C THR A 267 12.78 -0.79 -15.70
N MET A 268 13.66 -0.70 -14.71
CA MET A 268 13.32 0.01 -13.48
C MET A 268 13.69 1.50 -13.56
N VAL A 269 12.80 2.34 -13.01
CA VAL A 269 13.03 3.77 -12.74
C VAL A 269 13.00 4.01 -11.23
N THR A 270 13.60 5.11 -10.79
CA THR A 270 13.71 5.46 -9.37
C THR A 270 12.69 6.51 -8.92
N HIS A 271 12.05 7.19 -9.89
CA HIS A 271 11.03 8.18 -9.63
C HIS A 271 9.96 8.17 -10.72
N PRO A 272 8.67 8.37 -10.40
CA PRO A 272 7.59 8.28 -11.38
C PRO A 272 7.69 9.33 -12.50
N GLY A 273 8.34 10.47 -12.27
CA GLY A 273 8.64 11.47 -13.30
C GLY A 273 9.48 10.97 -14.49
N GLN A 274 10.22 9.87 -14.32
CA GLN A 274 11.12 9.30 -15.34
C GLN A 274 10.42 8.35 -16.32
N PHE A 275 9.17 7.93 -16.08
CA PHE A 275 8.45 6.99 -16.93
C PHE A 275 8.31 7.50 -18.38
N GLY A 276 8.01 8.78 -18.55
CA GLY A 276 7.85 9.36 -19.89
C GLY A 276 9.07 9.18 -20.79
N ASP A 277 10.25 9.49 -20.27
CA ASP A 277 11.52 9.35 -21.01
C ASP A 277 11.92 7.89 -21.19
N ALA A 278 11.70 7.05 -20.16
CA ALA A 278 11.95 5.62 -20.26
C ALA A 278 11.11 4.95 -21.36
N PHE A 279 9.84 5.34 -21.51
CA PHE A 279 8.99 4.83 -22.60
C PHE A 279 9.37 5.40 -23.95
N LYS A 280 9.72 6.68 -24.06
CA LYS A 280 10.24 7.25 -25.34
C LYS A 280 11.45 6.48 -25.85
N ALA A 281 12.39 6.15 -24.98
CA ALA A 281 13.55 5.38 -25.33
C ALA A 281 13.23 3.95 -25.82
N ARG A 282 12.11 3.36 -25.33
CA ARG A 282 11.68 2.00 -25.69
C ARG A 282 10.76 1.94 -26.90
N LEU A 283 9.87 2.91 -27.07
CA LEU A 283 8.91 2.98 -28.17
C LEU A 283 9.47 3.72 -29.41
N GLY A 284 10.53 4.53 -29.23
CA GLY A 284 11.16 5.31 -30.29
C GLY A 284 12.14 4.55 -31.21
N GLY A 285 12.25 3.23 -31.11
CA GLY A 285 13.14 2.40 -31.92
C GLY A 285 12.75 2.22 -33.40
N SER A 286 11.89 3.07 -33.96
CA SER A 286 11.43 3.01 -35.37
C SER A 286 11.14 4.40 -35.89
N THR A 287 12.15 5.25 -36.08
CA THR A 287 12.11 6.31 -37.10
C THR A 287 13.52 6.70 -37.51
N HIS A 288 13.73 6.77 -38.82
CA HIS A 288 14.96 7.15 -39.49
C HIS A 288 15.59 8.44 -38.95
N GLY A 289 16.87 8.38 -38.72
CA GLY A 289 17.91 9.39 -38.85
C GLY A 289 17.60 10.83 -38.45
N VAL A 290 18.02 11.23 -37.24
CA VAL A 290 18.61 12.55 -37.02
C VAL A 290 19.68 12.39 -35.92
N ASN A 291 20.87 12.93 -36.20
CA ASN A 291 22.06 12.87 -35.35
C ASN A 291 21.82 13.29 -33.90
N SER A 292 22.10 12.42 -32.98
CA SER A 292 22.18 12.75 -31.56
C SER A 292 23.60 13.21 -31.21
N PRO A 293 23.77 14.27 -30.41
CA PRO A 293 25.06 14.52 -29.76
C PRO A 293 25.31 13.46 -28.68
N ALA A 294 26.53 12.94 -28.70
CA ALA A 294 27.03 11.97 -27.75
C ALA A 294 26.90 12.43 -26.30
N GLY A 295 26.33 11.59 -25.43
CA GLY A 295 26.30 11.85 -23.99
C GLY A 295 25.44 10.92 -23.16
N CYS A 296 25.22 9.67 -23.57
CA CYS A 296 24.69 8.66 -22.67
C CYS A 296 25.79 7.65 -22.35
N GLY A 297 26.47 7.91 -21.23
CA GLY A 297 27.51 7.05 -20.71
C GLY A 297 26.99 5.65 -20.42
N LYS A 298 27.75 4.67 -20.83
CA LYS A 298 27.56 3.24 -20.70
C LYS A 298 26.99 2.82 -19.34
N LEU A 299 25.75 2.34 -19.31
CA LEU A 299 25.13 1.62 -18.19
C LEU A 299 25.87 0.32 -17.77
N GLY A 300 26.97 -0.01 -18.43
CA GLY A 300 27.78 -1.20 -18.15
C GLY A 300 28.63 -1.16 -16.88
N ASN A 301 28.80 0.00 -16.23
CA ASN A 301 29.67 0.15 -15.04
C ASN A 301 28.92 0.28 -13.69
N GLN A 302 27.59 0.35 -13.68
CA GLN A 302 26.83 0.42 -12.41
C GLN A 302 26.81 -0.92 -11.66
N ARG A 303 27.03 -2.06 -12.33
CA ARG A 303 27.12 -3.38 -11.66
C ARG A 303 28.29 -3.50 -10.67
N ARG A 304 29.34 -2.68 -10.78
CA ARG A 304 30.50 -2.76 -9.88
C ARG A 304 30.45 -1.79 -8.69
N GLN A 305 29.62 -0.75 -8.72
CA GLN A 305 29.54 0.22 -7.61
C GLN A 305 28.51 -0.14 -6.53
N ILE A 306 27.52 -0.99 -6.85
CA ILE A 306 26.50 -1.43 -5.87
C ILE A 306 27.07 -2.48 -4.90
N HIS A 307 28.11 -3.23 -5.28
CA HIS A 307 28.67 -4.31 -4.44
C HIS A 307 29.70 -3.87 -3.39
N THR A 308 30.16 -2.62 -3.37
CA THR A 308 31.24 -2.20 -2.46
C THR A 308 30.83 -1.23 -1.34
N ALA A 309 29.57 -0.75 -1.29
CA ALA A 309 29.15 0.29 -0.33
C ALA A 309 28.31 -0.20 0.84
N PHE A 310 27.88 -1.44 0.89
CA PHE A 310 27.05 -1.95 2.00
C PHE A 310 27.66 -3.18 2.67
N ARG A 311 28.65 -2.95 3.57
CA ARG A 311 28.83 -3.87 4.70
C ARG A 311 27.67 -3.64 5.66
N ARG A 312 26.76 -4.62 5.75
CA ARG A 312 25.70 -4.66 6.78
C ARG A 312 26.32 -4.43 8.15
N PRO A 313 25.76 -3.53 8.99
CA PRO A 313 25.94 -3.67 10.42
C PRO A 313 25.23 -4.97 10.83
N GLN A 314 25.96 -5.94 11.36
CA GLN A 314 25.38 -7.11 11.99
C GLN A 314 24.74 -6.68 13.31
N THR A 315 23.51 -6.26 13.28
CA THR A 315 22.67 -6.17 14.49
C THR A 315 21.75 -7.38 14.49
N ARG A 316 22.10 -8.35 15.36
CA ARG A 316 21.24 -9.48 15.71
C ARG A 316 19.96 -8.94 16.35
N THR A 317 18.86 -8.93 15.63
CA THR A 317 17.53 -8.66 16.18
C THR A 317 16.73 -9.95 16.19
N ARG A 318 16.29 -10.37 17.37
CA ARG A 318 15.38 -11.51 17.55
C ARG A 318 14.00 -11.15 16.97
N PHE A 319 13.25 -12.11 16.44
CA PHE A 319 11.86 -11.95 15.97
C PHE A 319 10.93 -11.45 17.07
N LEU A 320 11.13 -11.95 18.29
CA LEU A 320 10.57 -11.39 19.51
C LEU A 320 11.51 -10.33 20.11
N ALA A 321 12.28 -9.64 19.27
CA ALA A 321 13.19 -8.60 19.69
C ALA A 321 12.42 -7.43 20.32
N LYS A 322 13.11 -6.78 21.27
CA LYS A 322 12.66 -5.65 22.08
C LYS A 322 11.49 -4.88 21.50
N PRO A 323 10.49 -4.49 22.32
CA PRO A 323 9.35 -3.74 21.83
C PRO A 323 9.88 -2.57 21.00
N CYS A 324 9.52 -2.54 19.72
CA CYS A 324 9.81 -1.40 18.87
C CYS A 324 9.11 -0.22 19.51
N THR A 325 9.87 0.74 20.01
CA THR A 325 9.36 1.93 20.73
C THR A 325 8.68 2.92 19.79
N GLN A 326 8.46 2.55 18.53
CA GLN A 326 7.92 3.44 17.51
C GLN A 326 6.51 3.03 17.09
N GLN A 327 5.68 4.02 16.81
CA GLN A 327 4.28 3.87 16.43
C GLN A 327 4.12 2.87 15.27
N ARG A 328 3.14 1.99 15.39
CA ARG A 328 2.65 1.13 14.32
C ARG A 328 1.24 1.58 13.95
N ARG A 329 0.90 1.55 12.68
CA ARG A 329 -0.46 1.81 12.19
C ARG A 329 -1.46 0.74 12.63
N HIS A 330 -0.96 -0.39 13.15
CA HIS A 330 -1.72 -1.48 13.73
C HIS A 330 -1.35 -1.67 15.20
N LEU A 331 -2.37 -1.95 16.02
CA LEU A 331 -2.15 -2.30 17.41
C LEU A 331 -1.27 -3.55 17.51
N THR A 332 -0.19 -3.46 18.26
CA THR A 332 0.62 -4.62 18.65
C THR A 332 0.62 -4.70 20.17
N LEU A 333 0.26 -5.83 20.71
CA LEU A 333 0.25 -6.07 22.15
C LEU A 333 1.65 -6.38 22.68
N SER A 334 1.85 -6.16 23.97
CA SER A 334 3.02 -6.66 24.68
C SER A 334 3.04 -8.19 24.68
N GLU A 335 4.21 -8.80 24.91
CA GLU A 335 4.31 -10.26 25.02
C GLU A 335 3.45 -10.80 26.18
N ASP A 336 3.42 -10.09 27.32
CA ASP A 336 2.61 -10.48 28.47
C ASP A 336 1.11 -10.47 28.16
N ASP A 337 0.60 -9.39 27.50
CA ASP A 337 -0.80 -9.32 27.07
C ASP A 337 -1.16 -10.42 26.06
N CYS A 338 -0.26 -10.75 25.13
CA CYS A 338 -0.43 -11.86 24.20
C CYS A 338 -0.51 -13.19 24.92
N MET A 339 0.39 -13.41 25.88
CA MET A 339 0.42 -14.65 26.68
C MET A 339 -0.82 -14.78 27.57
N ASP A 340 -1.36 -13.67 28.07
CA ASP A 340 -2.61 -13.67 28.84
C ASP A 340 -3.81 -14.03 27.96
N LEU A 341 -3.93 -13.47 26.76
CA LEU A 341 -4.96 -13.86 25.80
C LEU A 341 -4.93 -15.35 25.47
N LEU A 342 -3.73 -15.93 25.32
CA LEU A 342 -3.57 -17.36 25.07
C LEU A 342 -3.97 -18.22 26.28
N ARG A 343 -3.66 -17.78 27.51
CA ARG A 343 -4.08 -18.46 28.75
C ARG A 343 -5.60 -18.43 28.94
N GLU A 344 -6.22 -17.29 28.66
CA GLU A 344 -7.69 -17.13 28.66
C GLU A 344 -8.37 -18.08 27.65
N ALA A 345 -7.73 -18.30 26.49
CA ALA A 345 -8.17 -19.28 25.50
C ALA A 345 -7.90 -20.75 25.90
N GLY A 346 -7.34 -21.00 27.10
CA GLY A 346 -7.09 -22.35 27.60
C GLY A 346 -5.86 -23.03 27.01
N LEU A 347 -4.89 -22.27 26.49
CA LEU A 347 -3.65 -22.80 25.94
C LEU A 347 -2.55 -22.95 27.01
N ASN A 348 -1.67 -23.93 26.82
CA ASN A 348 -0.52 -24.14 27.69
C ASN A 348 0.58 -23.11 27.38
N CYS A 349 0.72 -22.09 28.24
CA CYS A 349 1.62 -20.97 28.08
C CYS A 349 2.60 -20.83 29.26
N GLY A 350 3.80 -20.35 29.00
CA GLY A 350 4.77 -20.00 30.05
C GLY A 350 6.18 -19.78 29.52
N HIS A 351 7.10 -19.42 30.41
CA HIS A 351 8.46 -19.09 30.00
C HIS A 351 9.24 -20.29 29.47
N TYR A 352 10.19 -20.02 28.58
CA TYR A 352 11.12 -21.01 28.07
C TYR A 352 12.10 -21.45 29.17
N SER A 353 12.10 -22.74 29.47
CA SER A 353 12.92 -23.31 30.53
C SER A 353 14.33 -23.75 30.10
N GLY A 354 14.75 -23.42 28.86
CA GLY A 354 16.01 -23.88 28.29
C GLY A 354 15.98 -25.32 27.74
N LEU A 355 14.85 -26.01 27.82
CA LEU A 355 14.68 -27.40 27.38
C LEU A 355 13.76 -27.48 26.15
N GLY A 356 14.17 -28.26 25.15
CA GLY A 356 13.45 -28.48 23.91
C GLY A 356 13.80 -27.45 22.80
N THR A 357 13.51 -27.83 21.55
CA THR A 357 13.74 -26.97 20.41
C THR A 357 12.60 -25.96 20.28
N ARG A 358 12.92 -24.67 20.23
CA ARG A 358 11.95 -23.62 19.92
C ARG A 358 11.66 -23.62 18.43
N ARG A 359 10.39 -23.50 18.07
CA ARG A 359 9.90 -23.48 16.69
C ARG A 359 8.97 -22.30 16.52
N PHE A 360 8.93 -21.74 15.32
CA PHE A 360 8.03 -20.66 14.95
C PHE A 360 6.72 -21.23 14.41
N LEU A 361 5.59 -20.71 14.92
CA LEU A 361 4.25 -20.97 14.42
C LEU A 361 3.44 -19.69 14.48
N ALA A 362 2.83 -19.32 13.36
CA ALA A 362 2.00 -18.12 13.31
C ALA A 362 0.72 -18.35 12.49
N ILE A 363 -0.30 -17.55 12.75
CA ILE A 363 -1.44 -17.37 11.85
C ILE A 363 -1.39 -15.93 11.34
N GLY A 364 -1.43 -15.78 10.03
CA GLY A 364 -1.42 -14.49 9.37
C GLY A 364 -2.17 -14.52 8.05
N VAL A 365 -2.09 -13.43 7.30
CA VAL A 365 -2.73 -13.33 5.99
C VAL A 365 -1.72 -13.59 4.89
N ASP A 366 -1.98 -14.60 4.07
CA ASP A 366 -1.25 -14.80 2.82
C ASP A 366 -1.84 -13.88 1.74
N ARG A 367 -1.05 -12.91 1.34
CA ARG A 367 -1.46 -11.86 0.40
C ARG A 367 -1.58 -12.37 -1.03
N SER A 368 -0.80 -13.38 -1.44
CA SER A 368 -0.87 -13.99 -2.78
C SER A 368 -2.12 -14.83 -2.95
N THR A 369 -2.46 -15.64 -1.96
CA THR A 369 -3.71 -16.44 -1.98
C THR A 369 -4.91 -15.65 -1.49
N ARG A 370 -4.69 -14.47 -0.90
CA ARG A 370 -5.71 -13.59 -0.30
C ARG A 370 -6.60 -14.36 0.67
N SER A 371 -5.96 -15.11 1.56
CA SER A 371 -6.61 -15.98 2.55
C SER A 371 -5.80 -16.04 3.83
N PRO A 372 -6.39 -16.45 4.96
CA PRO A 372 -5.62 -16.78 6.14
C PRO A 372 -4.64 -17.93 5.85
N SER A 373 -3.51 -17.94 6.54
CA SER A 373 -2.47 -18.98 6.39
C SER A 373 -1.79 -19.27 7.71
N ILE A 374 -1.45 -20.54 7.93
CA ILE A 374 -0.51 -20.93 8.97
C ILE A 374 0.89 -20.73 8.40
N LEU A 375 1.76 -20.04 9.14
CA LEU A 375 3.19 -19.91 8.86
C LEU A 375 3.95 -20.75 9.88
N ALA A 376 4.84 -21.61 9.43
CA ALA A 376 5.58 -22.50 10.31
C ALA A 376 7.06 -22.61 9.89
N ALA A 377 7.97 -22.59 10.87
CA ALA A 377 9.39 -22.85 10.66
C ALA A 377 9.97 -23.65 11.83
N PRO A 378 10.87 -24.63 11.58
CA PRO A 378 11.43 -25.50 12.64
C PRO A 378 12.49 -24.77 13.50
N THR A 379 12.58 -23.46 13.40
CA THR A 379 13.53 -22.58 14.09
C THR A 379 12.85 -21.28 14.54
N VAL A 380 13.50 -20.57 15.46
CA VAL A 380 13.15 -19.20 15.88
C VAL A 380 14.29 -18.21 15.61
N ASP A 381 15.30 -18.62 14.84
CA ASP A 381 16.38 -17.74 14.38
C ASP A 381 15.90 -16.96 13.15
N ASP A 382 15.94 -15.64 13.22
CA ASP A 382 15.37 -14.74 12.22
C ASP A 382 15.90 -14.98 10.81
N ASP A 383 17.23 -15.11 10.68
CA ASP A 383 17.88 -15.31 9.39
C ASP A 383 17.53 -16.68 8.77
N GLN A 384 17.16 -17.65 9.62
CA GLN A 384 16.74 -18.98 9.20
C GLN A 384 15.25 -19.09 9.00
N ILE A 385 14.43 -18.39 9.78
CA ILE A 385 12.97 -18.35 9.56
C ILE A 385 12.68 -17.88 8.15
N GLU A 386 13.29 -16.77 7.69
CA GLU A 386 13.09 -16.23 6.33
C GLU A 386 13.31 -17.29 5.23
N LYS A 387 14.20 -18.25 5.46
CA LYS A 387 14.55 -19.33 4.50
C LYS A 387 13.72 -20.59 4.66
N MET A 388 13.21 -20.84 5.86
CA MET A 388 12.59 -22.11 6.24
C MET A 388 11.09 -22.00 6.51
N VAL A 389 10.52 -20.80 6.51
CA VAL A 389 9.09 -20.63 6.73
C VAL A 389 8.29 -21.14 5.55
N ASN A 390 7.37 -22.07 5.85
CA ASN A 390 6.37 -22.53 4.90
C ASN A 390 5.01 -21.94 5.22
N ARG A 391 4.21 -21.72 4.19
CA ARG A 391 2.86 -21.15 4.26
C ARG A 391 1.83 -22.22 3.92
N TYR A 392 0.79 -22.33 4.75
CA TYR A 392 -0.30 -23.29 4.61
C TYR A 392 -1.61 -22.51 4.59
N PRO A 393 -2.07 -22.00 3.41
CA PRO A 393 -3.30 -21.24 3.30
C PRO A 393 -4.51 -22.11 3.57
N PHE A 394 -5.54 -21.52 4.19
CA PHE A 394 -6.80 -22.19 4.47
C PHE A 394 -8.01 -21.30 4.16
N ASP A 395 -9.18 -21.89 4.01
CA ASP A 395 -10.41 -21.15 3.69
C ASP A 395 -10.88 -20.33 4.89
N TYR A 396 -11.19 -19.05 4.64
CA TYR A 396 -11.63 -18.11 5.68
C TYR A 396 -12.89 -18.58 6.43
N ARG A 397 -13.79 -19.32 5.77
CA ARG A 397 -15.08 -19.76 6.34
C ARG A 397 -14.98 -21.06 7.15
N HIS A 398 -14.04 -21.92 6.79
CA HIS A 398 -13.94 -23.26 7.34
C HIS A 398 -12.80 -23.43 8.35
N GLY A 399 -11.85 -22.46 8.37
CA GLY A 399 -10.66 -22.58 9.20
C GLY A 399 -9.64 -23.60 8.66
N PRO A 400 -8.56 -23.86 9.44
CA PRO A 400 -7.53 -24.83 9.06
C PRO A 400 -8.08 -26.26 9.01
N ASP A 401 -7.80 -27.00 7.94
CA ASP A 401 -8.16 -28.41 7.81
C ASP A 401 -7.09 -29.33 8.42
N GLU A 402 -7.45 -30.58 8.66
CA GLU A 402 -6.56 -31.59 9.23
C GLU A 402 -5.31 -31.82 8.38
N LEU A 403 -5.43 -31.78 7.05
CA LEU A 403 -4.30 -31.97 6.16
C LEU A 403 -3.26 -30.82 6.28
N ALA A 404 -3.72 -29.59 6.45
CA ALA A 404 -2.84 -28.46 6.71
C ALA A 404 -2.10 -28.64 8.05
N ILE A 405 -2.81 -29.06 9.10
CA ILE A 405 -2.23 -29.30 10.44
C ILE A 405 -1.19 -30.44 10.40
N GLU A 406 -1.46 -31.53 9.70
CA GLU A 406 -0.51 -32.64 9.52
C GLU A 406 0.76 -32.19 8.77
N ARG A 407 0.62 -31.37 7.73
CA ARG A 407 1.77 -30.81 7.00
C ARG A 407 2.59 -29.87 7.89
N VAL A 408 1.95 -29.06 8.71
CA VAL A 408 2.61 -28.20 9.71
C VAL A 408 3.37 -29.06 10.73
N ALA A 409 2.74 -30.11 11.27
CA ALA A 409 3.39 -31.02 12.21
C ALA A 409 4.65 -31.66 11.64
N SER A 410 4.56 -32.15 10.39
CA SER A 410 5.68 -32.73 9.66
C SER A 410 6.81 -31.71 9.45
N HIS A 411 6.49 -30.51 9.00
CA HIS A 411 7.48 -29.45 8.75
C HIS A 411 8.18 -28.98 10.02
N LEU A 412 7.44 -28.89 11.12
CA LEU A 412 7.97 -28.52 12.43
C LEU A 412 8.72 -29.67 13.12
N HIS A 413 8.78 -30.85 12.53
CA HIS A 413 9.34 -32.06 13.15
C HIS A 413 8.72 -32.32 14.54
N ILE A 414 7.38 -32.22 14.63
CA ILE A 414 6.63 -32.59 15.84
C ILE A 414 6.61 -34.12 15.96
N SER A 415 6.71 -34.61 17.19
CA SER A 415 6.67 -36.04 17.49
C SER A 415 5.41 -36.70 16.90
N LEU A 416 5.56 -37.91 16.36
CA LEU A 416 4.45 -38.71 15.83
C LEU A 416 3.49 -39.25 16.91
N LYS A 417 3.69 -38.88 18.18
CA LYS A 417 2.77 -39.23 19.25
C LYS A 417 1.44 -38.54 19.05
N GLU A 418 0.35 -39.29 19.20
CA GLU A 418 -1.02 -38.76 19.06
C GLU A 418 -1.27 -37.54 19.97
N SER A 419 -0.72 -37.58 21.23
CA SER A 419 -0.82 -36.46 22.17
C SER A 419 -0.18 -35.15 21.66
N ALA A 420 0.95 -35.24 20.95
CA ALA A 420 1.62 -34.06 20.40
C ALA A 420 0.83 -33.46 19.24
N HIS A 421 0.29 -34.33 18.37
CA HIS A 421 -0.58 -33.89 17.25
C HIS A 421 -1.87 -33.25 17.74
N GLU A 422 -2.52 -33.86 18.76
CA GLU A 422 -3.72 -33.28 19.36
C GLU A 422 -3.45 -31.94 20.06
N SER A 423 -2.29 -31.81 20.70
CA SER A 423 -1.86 -30.55 21.31
C SER A 423 -1.61 -29.47 20.25
N LEU A 424 -0.98 -29.81 19.09
CA LEU A 424 -0.80 -28.90 17.97
C LEU A 424 -2.15 -28.50 17.34
N ARG A 425 -3.02 -29.46 17.10
CA ARG A 425 -4.37 -29.22 16.58
C ARG A 425 -5.12 -28.21 17.44
N ARG A 426 -5.15 -28.44 18.74
CA ARG A 426 -5.79 -27.53 19.71
C ARG A 426 -5.19 -26.13 19.65
N LEU A 427 -3.86 -26.02 19.58
CA LEU A 427 -3.18 -24.74 19.47
C LEU A 427 -3.57 -24.00 18.17
N VAL A 428 -3.50 -24.67 17.02
CA VAL A 428 -3.83 -24.06 15.73
C VAL A 428 -5.28 -23.60 15.67
N HIS A 429 -6.24 -24.42 16.13
CA HIS A 429 -7.65 -24.02 16.15
C HIS A 429 -7.89 -22.84 17.09
N ARG A 430 -7.29 -22.85 18.31
CA ARG A 430 -7.45 -21.74 19.25
C ARG A 430 -6.81 -20.43 18.76
N LEU A 431 -5.65 -20.50 18.12
CA LEU A 431 -5.06 -19.34 17.46
C LEU A 431 -5.98 -18.84 16.34
N SER A 432 -6.59 -19.74 15.58
CA SER A 432 -7.54 -19.40 14.53
C SER A 432 -8.79 -18.73 15.11
N ASP A 433 -9.34 -19.22 16.21
CA ASP A 433 -10.48 -18.61 16.90
C ASP A 433 -10.15 -17.15 17.31
N ILE A 434 -8.99 -16.95 17.96
CA ILE A 434 -8.55 -15.59 18.38
C ILE A 434 -8.32 -14.71 17.16
N PHE A 435 -7.73 -15.23 16.07
CA PHE A 435 -7.51 -14.51 14.82
C PHE A 435 -8.81 -13.94 14.26
N TYR A 436 -9.89 -14.74 14.24
CA TYR A 436 -11.20 -14.28 13.78
C TYR A 436 -11.90 -13.35 14.76
N GLU A 437 -11.95 -13.74 16.05
CA GLU A 437 -12.69 -12.99 17.08
C GLU A 437 -12.09 -11.61 17.36
N LYS A 438 -10.77 -11.51 17.27
CA LYS A 438 -10.04 -10.27 17.59
C LYS A 438 -9.57 -9.53 16.33
N GLU A 439 -9.84 -10.08 15.14
CA GLU A 439 -9.48 -9.48 13.85
C GLU A 439 -7.98 -9.17 13.74
N ALA A 440 -7.15 -10.16 14.08
CA ALA A 440 -5.72 -10.05 13.95
C ALA A 440 -5.28 -10.09 12.47
N TYR A 441 -4.20 -9.41 12.12
CA TYR A 441 -3.56 -9.58 10.82
C TYR A 441 -2.39 -10.55 10.89
N LEU A 442 -1.77 -10.69 12.06
CA LEU A 442 -0.65 -11.58 12.32
C LEU A 442 -0.59 -11.97 13.80
N MET A 443 -0.48 -13.26 14.08
CA MET A 443 -0.32 -13.83 15.42
C MET A 443 0.86 -14.77 15.40
N GLU A 444 2.02 -14.30 15.85
CA GLU A 444 3.27 -15.07 15.94
C GLU A 444 3.39 -15.72 17.32
N THR A 445 3.82 -16.98 17.35
CA THR A 445 4.13 -17.71 18.58
C THR A 445 5.45 -18.46 18.46
N GLU A 446 6.18 -18.55 19.57
CA GLU A 446 7.25 -19.53 19.76
C GLU A 446 6.69 -20.73 20.53
N ILE A 447 6.91 -21.91 20.00
CA ILE A 447 6.41 -23.14 20.61
C ILE A 447 7.53 -24.13 20.93
N VAL A 448 7.32 -24.93 21.95
CA VAL A 448 8.21 -26.04 22.36
C VAL A 448 7.37 -27.28 22.58
N GLU A 449 7.79 -28.41 22.00
CA GLU A 449 7.21 -29.72 22.33
C GLU A 449 7.95 -30.33 23.52
N ARG A 450 7.21 -30.78 24.54
CA ARG A 450 7.75 -31.50 25.69
C ARG A 450 6.77 -32.58 26.16
N LEU A 451 7.27 -33.80 26.26
CA LEU A 451 6.49 -34.98 26.75
C LEU A 451 5.18 -35.23 25.95
N GLY A 452 5.13 -34.85 24.71
CA GLY A 452 3.93 -35.00 23.88
C GLY A 452 2.91 -33.86 24.05
N GLU A 453 3.29 -32.76 24.69
CA GLU A 453 2.49 -31.54 24.75
C GLU A 453 3.23 -30.37 24.11
N ILE A 454 2.49 -29.48 23.49
CA ILE A 454 3.00 -28.23 22.95
C ILE A 454 2.74 -27.10 23.94
N LYS A 455 3.78 -26.35 24.23
CA LYS A 455 3.74 -25.17 25.10
C LYS A 455 4.14 -23.94 24.32
N VAL A 456 3.37 -22.85 24.43
CA VAL A 456 3.74 -21.54 23.92
C VAL A 456 4.68 -20.87 24.92
N VAL A 457 5.83 -20.39 24.43
CA VAL A 457 6.90 -19.81 25.26
C VAL A 457 7.24 -18.37 24.87
N GLY A 458 6.58 -17.83 23.86
CA GLY A 458 6.64 -16.44 23.42
C GLY A 458 5.52 -16.16 22.45
N ALA A 459 5.01 -14.93 22.41
CA ALA A 459 3.93 -14.53 21.53
C ALA A 459 4.03 -13.05 21.15
N ARG A 460 3.57 -12.73 19.93
CA ARG A 460 3.45 -11.37 19.42
C ARG A 460 2.27 -11.28 18.47
N PHE A 461 1.28 -10.45 18.80
CA PHE A 461 0.06 -10.30 18.04
C PHE A 461 -0.10 -8.88 17.51
N GLY A 462 -0.51 -8.78 16.25
CA GLY A 462 -0.87 -7.56 15.59
C GLY A 462 -2.32 -7.58 15.11
N PHE A 463 -3.04 -6.46 15.32
CA PHE A 463 -4.46 -6.31 15.05
C PHE A 463 -4.70 -5.18 14.06
N ASP A 464 -5.73 -5.34 13.21
CA ASP A 464 -6.08 -4.36 12.20
C ASP A 464 -6.82 -3.16 12.80
N ASP A 465 -6.15 -2.00 12.86
CA ASP A 465 -6.75 -0.76 13.36
C ASP A 465 -7.96 -0.28 12.55
N ALA A 466 -8.13 -0.71 11.30
CA ALA A 466 -9.29 -0.36 10.50
C ALA A 466 -10.58 -0.90 11.13
N ALA A 467 -10.54 -2.07 11.77
CA ALA A 467 -11.66 -2.64 12.49
C ALA A 467 -12.13 -1.74 13.66
N TYR A 468 -11.17 -1.12 14.37
CA TYR A 468 -11.48 -0.15 15.42
C TYR A 468 -11.89 1.21 14.86
N ARG A 469 -11.07 1.82 14.02
CA ARG A 469 -11.25 3.20 13.53
C ARG A 469 -12.48 3.38 12.66
N SER A 470 -12.77 2.41 11.79
CA SER A 470 -13.90 2.50 10.86
C SER A 470 -15.20 1.92 11.41
N CYS A 471 -15.13 0.88 12.23
CA CYS A 471 -16.30 0.11 12.68
C CYS A 471 -16.53 0.13 14.20
N GLY A 472 -15.62 0.70 14.99
CA GLY A 472 -15.69 0.70 16.45
C GLY A 472 -15.56 -0.68 17.10
N ARG A 473 -15.06 -1.68 16.34
CA ARG A 473 -14.71 -3.02 16.84
C ARG A 473 -13.39 -2.96 17.61
N GLN A 474 -13.02 -4.01 18.35
CA GLN A 474 -11.75 -4.11 19.10
C GLN A 474 -11.54 -3.07 20.23
N THR A 475 -12.60 -2.46 20.74
CA THR A 475 -12.49 -1.40 21.78
C THR A 475 -11.73 -1.87 23.02
N GLU A 476 -11.91 -3.14 23.45
CA GLU A 476 -11.22 -3.70 24.62
C GLU A 476 -9.73 -3.92 24.34
N LEU A 477 -9.36 -4.37 23.14
CA LEU A 477 -7.96 -4.53 22.75
C LEU A 477 -7.23 -3.17 22.69
N GLN A 478 -7.88 -2.13 22.23
CA GLN A 478 -7.30 -0.79 22.14
C GLN A 478 -6.96 -0.20 23.52
N LYS A 479 -7.63 -0.65 24.61
CA LYS A 479 -7.28 -0.26 25.97
C LYS A 479 -5.92 -0.81 26.42
N LEU A 480 -5.45 -1.88 25.79
CA LEU A 480 -4.14 -2.48 26.05
C LEU A 480 -2.99 -1.76 25.33
N ARG A 481 -3.29 -0.75 24.48
CA ARG A 481 -2.26 0.02 23.78
C ARG A 481 -1.40 0.80 24.78
N ASN A 482 -0.12 0.49 24.81
CA ASN A 482 0.84 1.19 25.69
C ASN A 482 1.48 2.38 24.96
N THR A 483 0.84 3.54 25.02
CA THR A 483 1.33 4.78 24.41
C THR A 483 2.61 5.35 25.07
N ALA A 484 2.98 4.88 26.27
CA ALA A 484 4.19 5.36 26.96
C ALA A 484 5.48 4.89 26.29
N VAL A 485 5.44 3.84 25.48
CA VAL A 485 6.59 3.30 24.74
C VAL A 485 6.64 3.79 23.29
N GLU A 486 5.65 4.56 22.85
CA GLU A 486 5.57 5.10 21.48
C GLU A 486 6.29 6.46 21.36
N ASP A 487 6.77 6.81 20.17
CA ASP A 487 7.41 8.13 19.94
C ASP A 487 6.38 9.26 20.09
N ALA A 488 6.72 10.27 20.90
CA ALA A 488 5.81 11.38 21.20
C ALA A 488 5.43 12.20 19.96
N SER A 489 6.33 12.33 18.97
CA SER A 489 6.06 13.07 17.73
C SER A 489 5.12 12.29 16.82
N GLU A 490 5.23 10.95 16.82
CA GLU A 490 4.32 10.08 16.08
C GLU A 490 2.90 10.12 16.67
N LEU A 491 2.77 10.05 18.01
CA LEU A 491 1.49 10.18 18.70
C LEU A 491 0.82 11.55 18.48
N GLU A 492 1.61 12.61 18.40
CA GLU A 492 1.10 13.94 18.11
C GLU A 492 0.59 14.06 16.67
N ALA A 493 1.36 13.57 15.70
CA ALA A 493 0.97 13.53 14.29
C ALA A 493 -0.33 12.76 14.09
N GLU A 494 -0.50 11.63 14.78
CA GLU A 494 -1.71 10.80 14.72
C GLU A 494 -2.98 11.58 15.09
N LYS A 495 -2.92 12.47 16.07
CA LYS A 495 -4.07 13.29 16.50
C LYS A 495 -4.59 14.19 15.37
N SER A 496 -3.72 14.57 14.44
CA SER A 496 -4.04 15.39 13.27
C SER A 496 -4.28 14.57 11.99
N GLY A 497 -4.34 13.24 12.11
CA GLY A 497 -4.54 12.33 10.98
C GLY A 497 -3.31 12.21 10.05
N ILE A 498 -2.14 12.66 10.51
CA ILE A 498 -0.87 12.56 9.79
C ILE A 498 -0.20 11.24 10.14
N ILE A 499 0.35 10.57 9.15
CA ILE A 499 1.21 9.42 9.37
C ILE A 499 2.64 9.91 9.37
N TYR A 500 3.27 9.92 10.55
CA TYR A 500 4.65 10.30 10.76
C TYR A 500 5.44 9.11 11.28
N ILE A 501 6.61 8.86 10.69
CA ILE A 501 7.54 7.82 11.15
C ILE A 501 8.92 8.45 11.21
N LYS A 502 9.50 8.46 12.39
CA LYS A 502 10.87 8.88 12.59
C LYS A 502 11.82 7.83 12.04
N LEU A 503 12.69 8.24 11.12
CA LEU A 503 13.69 7.35 10.53
C LEU A 503 14.96 7.34 11.36
N GLU A 504 15.60 6.18 11.43
CA GLU A 504 16.91 6.02 12.04
C GLU A 504 18.02 6.60 11.14
N GLY A 505 19.18 6.89 11.74
CA GLY A 505 20.35 7.38 11.01
C GLY A 505 20.60 8.88 11.19
N ASN A 506 21.47 9.42 10.32
CA ASN A 506 22.00 10.80 10.41
C ASN A 506 21.39 11.71 9.33
N GLY A 507 20.22 11.38 8.81
CA GLY A 507 19.50 12.23 7.87
C GLY A 507 19.25 13.63 8.47
N THR A 508 19.16 14.64 7.60
CA THR A 508 19.00 16.06 7.99
C THR A 508 17.86 16.76 7.25
N ILE A 509 17.15 16.03 6.39
CA ILE A 509 16.03 16.55 5.58
C ILE A 509 14.72 16.08 6.19
N GLY A 510 13.92 17.01 6.73
CA GLY A 510 12.53 16.76 7.09
C GLY A 510 11.67 16.65 5.83
N THR A 511 10.82 15.62 5.72
CA THR A 511 9.95 15.42 4.55
C THR A 511 8.48 15.63 4.89
N LEU A 512 7.75 16.36 4.02
CA LEU A 512 6.31 16.53 4.07
C LEU A 512 5.73 16.20 2.69
N VAL A 513 4.94 15.13 2.62
CA VAL A 513 4.46 14.58 1.34
C VAL A 513 2.99 14.20 1.48
N ASN A 514 2.24 14.18 0.38
CA ASN A 514 0.88 13.67 0.36
C ASN A 514 0.79 12.33 -0.37
N GLY A 515 0.21 11.35 0.31
CA GLY A 515 0.04 9.98 -0.18
C GLY A 515 1.24 9.08 0.08
N ALA A 516 0.96 7.94 0.69
CA ALA A 516 1.95 6.99 1.21
C ALA A 516 3.02 6.57 0.19
N GLY A 517 2.59 6.22 -1.04
CA GLY A 517 3.53 5.80 -2.09
C GLY A 517 4.50 6.90 -2.50
N LEU A 518 4.01 8.15 -2.68
CA LEU A 518 4.88 9.29 -3.00
C LEU A 518 5.82 9.62 -1.84
N ALA A 519 5.35 9.48 -0.60
CA ALA A 519 6.17 9.67 0.59
C ALA A 519 7.29 8.64 0.69
N MET A 520 6.99 7.35 0.48
CA MET A 520 8.02 6.28 0.39
C MET A 520 9.04 6.59 -0.70
N ASN A 521 8.58 6.90 -1.92
CA ASN A 521 9.47 7.19 -3.04
C ASN A 521 10.31 8.44 -2.82
N THR A 522 9.78 9.46 -2.13
CA THR A 522 10.54 10.67 -1.77
C THR A 522 11.68 10.33 -0.80
N VAL A 523 11.41 9.52 0.22
CA VAL A 523 12.43 9.02 1.16
C VAL A 523 13.49 8.19 0.43
N ASP A 524 13.07 7.29 -0.47
CA ASP A 524 13.97 6.47 -1.28
C ASP A 524 14.90 7.33 -2.15
N ALA A 525 14.34 8.33 -2.81
CA ALA A 525 15.09 9.22 -3.68
C ALA A 525 16.10 10.09 -2.93
N LEU A 526 15.85 10.42 -1.66
CA LEU A 526 16.77 11.16 -0.80
C LEU A 526 17.93 10.30 -0.28
N GLY A 527 17.91 8.98 -0.48
CA GLY A 527 19.07 8.10 -0.29
C GLY A 527 19.67 8.11 1.12
N GLY A 528 18.83 8.14 2.17
CA GLY A 528 19.26 8.15 3.58
C GLY A 528 19.44 9.56 4.18
N HIS A 529 19.17 10.63 3.43
CA HIS A 529 19.19 12.00 3.96
C HIS A 529 17.88 12.39 4.68
N ALA A 530 16.78 11.63 4.54
CA ALA A 530 15.51 11.90 5.21
C ALA A 530 15.59 11.60 6.72
N THR A 531 15.01 12.50 7.55
CA THR A 531 14.85 12.29 9.01
C THR A 531 13.58 11.52 9.34
N ASN A 532 12.59 11.58 8.46
CA ASN A 532 11.26 11.04 8.67
C ASN A 532 10.59 10.63 7.36
N PHE A 533 9.64 9.72 7.48
CA PHE A 533 8.55 9.55 6.53
C PHE A 533 7.36 10.36 7.05
N LEU A 534 6.68 11.14 6.20
CA LEU A 534 5.44 11.81 6.54
C LEU A 534 4.46 11.78 5.37
N ASP A 535 3.26 11.28 5.64
CA ASP A 535 2.13 11.31 4.72
C ASP A 535 0.98 12.12 5.35
N THR A 536 0.60 13.21 4.69
CA THR A 536 -0.54 14.04 5.12
C THR A 536 -1.89 13.43 4.76
N GLY A 537 -1.89 12.31 4.03
CA GLY A 537 -3.10 11.69 3.47
C GLY A 537 -3.68 12.44 2.27
N GLY A 538 -4.65 11.81 1.61
CA GLY A 538 -5.25 12.32 0.37
C GLY A 538 -6.23 13.50 0.55
N LYS A 539 -6.50 13.94 1.80
CA LYS A 539 -7.43 15.04 2.13
C LYS A 539 -6.79 16.08 3.04
N ALA A 540 -5.49 16.33 2.85
CA ALA A 540 -4.76 17.33 3.62
C ALA A 540 -5.43 18.72 3.55
N THR A 541 -5.44 19.41 4.67
CA THR A 541 -5.90 20.80 4.79
C THR A 541 -4.71 21.71 5.11
N SER A 542 -4.89 23.03 5.05
CA SER A 542 -3.85 23.97 5.47
C SER A 542 -3.38 23.73 6.92
N GLU A 543 -4.30 23.39 7.83
CA GLU A 543 -3.98 23.03 9.21
C GLU A 543 -3.16 21.73 9.30
N THR A 544 -3.50 20.71 8.50
CA THR A 544 -2.73 19.46 8.44
C THR A 544 -1.28 19.73 8.02
N VAL A 545 -1.07 20.61 7.02
CA VAL A 545 0.28 21.00 6.57
C VAL A 545 1.04 21.70 7.68
N LYS A 546 0.41 22.67 8.37
CA LYS A 546 1.01 23.36 9.50
C LYS A 546 1.43 22.39 10.60
N HIS A 547 0.55 21.49 11.04
CA HIS A 547 0.89 20.46 12.04
C HIS A 547 2.03 19.55 11.58
N GLY A 548 2.10 19.22 10.27
CA GLY A 548 3.23 18.51 9.71
C GLY A 548 4.55 19.24 9.92
N PHE A 549 4.59 20.56 9.68
CA PHE A 549 5.76 21.38 9.98
C PHE A 549 6.10 21.39 11.48
N GLU A 550 5.11 21.54 12.37
CA GLU A 550 5.30 21.52 13.83
C GLU A 550 5.97 20.22 14.28
N VAL A 551 5.51 19.08 13.78
CA VAL A 551 6.07 17.76 14.14
C VAL A 551 7.48 17.59 13.59
N ILE A 552 7.72 17.95 12.31
CA ILE A 552 9.04 17.83 11.67
C ILE A 552 10.08 18.69 12.42
N LEU A 553 9.74 19.92 12.77
CA LEU A 553 10.66 20.86 13.43
C LEU A 553 11.04 20.47 14.87
N LYS A 554 10.36 19.51 15.49
CA LYS A 554 10.73 18.96 16.81
C LYS A 554 11.94 18.02 16.74
N ASP A 555 12.27 17.46 15.58
CA ASP A 555 13.47 16.64 15.41
C ASP A 555 14.70 17.55 15.26
N PRO A 556 15.64 17.53 16.23
CA PRO A 556 16.81 18.42 16.22
C PRO A 556 17.80 18.12 15.06
N ARG A 557 17.65 17.00 14.37
CA ARG A 557 18.45 16.65 13.18
C ARG A 557 18.04 17.45 11.95
N VAL A 558 16.82 18.00 11.92
CA VAL A 558 16.27 18.68 10.75
C VAL A 558 17.01 19.99 10.50
N ARG A 559 17.67 20.09 9.35
CA ARG A 559 18.37 21.29 8.86
C ARG A 559 17.65 21.96 7.70
N MET A 560 16.76 21.24 7.02
CA MET A 560 15.90 21.76 5.97
C MET A 560 14.63 20.92 5.86
N ILE A 561 13.58 21.46 5.23
CA ILE A 561 12.34 20.73 4.97
C ILE A 561 12.13 20.61 3.46
N PHE A 562 11.84 19.39 2.99
CA PHE A 562 11.44 19.11 1.62
C PHE A 562 9.94 18.78 1.56
N VAL A 563 9.18 19.67 0.92
CA VAL A 563 7.75 19.49 0.67
C VAL A 563 7.56 18.99 -0.77
N ASN A 564 7.01 17.80 -0.92
CA ASN A 564 6.75 17.18 -2.22
C ASN A 564 5.28 16.78 -2.34
N ILE A 565 4.50 17.55 -3.09
CA ILE A 565 3.05 17.41 -3.19
C ILE A 565 2.67 17.10 -4.64
N PHE A 566 1.83 16.07 -4.81
CA PHE A 566 1.10 15.86 -6.04
C PHE A 566 -0.41 16.05 -5.79
N GLY A 567 -0.97 17.14 -6.36
CA GLY A 567 -2.38 17.46 -6.24
C GLY A 567 -3.25 16.46 -7.03
N GLY A 568 -4.12 15.78 -6.29
CA GLY A 568 -5.20 14.98 -6.83
C GLY A 568 -6.51 15.47 -6.20
N LEU A 569 -6.94 14.82 -5.11
CA LEU A 569 -8.00 15.35 -4.22
C LEU A 569 -7.49 16.50 -3.35
N THR A 570 -6.22 16.51 -2.99
CA THR A 570 -5.55 17.63 -2.33
C THR A 570 -5.24 18.70 -3.39
N LEU A 571 -5.64 19.95 -3.14
CA LEU A 571 -5.44 21.06 -4.08
C LEU A 571 -4.11 21.77 -3.81
N GLY A 572 -3.36 22.09 -4.87
CA GLY A 572 -2.03 22.71 -4.77
C GLY A 572 -2.07 24.09 -4.09
N ASP A 573 -3.08 24.90 -4.36
CA ASP A 573 -3.31 26.20 -3.74
C ASP A 573 -3.61 26.10 -2.24
N MET A 574 -4.35 25.10 -1.80
CA MET A 574 -4.62 24.84 -0.38
C MET A 574 -3.33 24.45 0.38
N ILE A 575 -2.49 23.63 -0.23
CA ILE A 575 -1.18 23.27 0.34
C ILE A 575 -0.27 24.49 0.43
N ALA A 576 -0.20 25.30 -0.62
CA ALA A 576 0.57 26.55 -0.62
C ALA A 576 0.14 27.48 0.52
N ASN A 577 -1.16 27.65 0.75
CA ASN A 577 -1.68 28.40 1.88
C ASN A 577 -1.26 27.81 3.23
N GLY A 578 -1.28 26.47 3.36
CA GLY A 578 -0.81 25.79 4.57
C GLY A 578 0.69 26.03 4.85
N ILE A 579 1.53 25.99 3.82
CA ILE A 579 2.96 26.29 3.93
C ILE A 579 3.17 27.75 4.37
N ILE A 580 2.47 28.69 3.74
CA ILE A 580 2.53 30.12 4.07
C ILE A 580 2.08 30.37 5.52
N MET A 581 1.03 29.70 5.96
CA MET A 581 0.53 29.78 7.33
C MET A 581 1.57 29.22 8.31
N ALA A 582 2.13 28.04 8.04
CA ALA A 582 3.19 27.46 8.87
C ALA A 582 4.39 28.40 9.00
N PHE A 583 4.82 29.03 7.90
CA PHE A 583 5.92 30.00 7.94
C PHE A 583 5.62 31.23 8.80
N LYS A 584 4.43 31.81 8.67
CA LYS A 584 4.01 33.00 9.43
C LYS A 584 3.90 32.73 10.93
N GLU A 585 3.42 31.56 11.31
CA GLU A 585 3.15 31.22 12.70
C GLU A 585 4.34 30.58 13.42
N LEU A 586 5.07 29.70 12.73
CA LEU A 586 6.18 28.96 13.34
C LEU A 586 7.54 29.62 13.12
N SER A 587 7.67 30.52 12.14
CA SER A 587 8.91 31.19 11.77
C SER A 587 10.10 30.22 11.70
N PRO A 588 10.05 29.16 10.85
CA PRO A 588 11.06 28.12 10.79
C PRO A 588 12.42 28.73 10.45
N ARG A 589 13.45 28.32 11.20
CA ARG A 589 14.83 28.79 11.00
C ARG A 589 15.58 27.99 9.92
N VAL A 590 14.94 27.00 9.34
CA VAL A 590 15.50 26.10 8.33
C VAL A 590 14.93 26.44 6.95
N PRO A 591 15.73 26.31 5.87
CA PRO A 591 15.24 26.51 4.51
C PRO A 591 14.18 25.44 4.14
N VAL A 592 13.27 25.82 3.23
CA VAL A 592 12.23 24.93 2.74
C VAL A 592 12.25 24.89 1.22
N VAL A 593 12.38 23.69 0.68
CA VAL A 593 12.23 23.39 -0.75
C VAL A 593 10.82 22.87 -0.97
N VAL A 594 10.12 23.45 -1.94
CA VAL A 594 8.71 23.13 -2.22
C VAL A 594 8.55 22.67 -3.67
N ARG A 595 7.93 21.53 -3.87
CA ARG A 595 7.48 21.04 -5.16
C ARG A 595 5.98 20.76 -5.09
N ILE A 596 5.21 21.46 -5.90
CA ILE A 596 3.76 21.28 -6.04
C ILE A 596 3.44 20.99 -7.49
N ARG A 597 2.78 19.84 -7.74
CA ARG A 597 2.32 19.38 -9.05
C ARG A 597 0.86 18.92 -8.97
N GLY A 598 0.22 18.76 -10.15
CA GLY A 598 -1.15 18.23 -10.26
C GLY A 598 -2.22 19.30 -10.19
N THR A 599 -3.34 19.03 -9.52
CA THR A 599 -4.51 19.93 -9.49
C THR A 599 -4.17 21.26 -8.79
N ASN A 600 -4.46 22.38 -9.45
CA ASN A 600 -4.16 23.75 -9.01
C ASN A 600 -2.66 24.00 -8.78
N GLU A 601 -1.78 23.33 -9.57
CA GLU A 601 -0.32 23.49 -9.42
C GLU A 601 0.13 24.93 -9.70
N LYS A 602 -0.41 25.57 -10.72
CA LYS A 602 -0.03 26.95 -11.12
C LYS A 602 -0.46 27.97 -10.08
N GLU A 603 -1.66 27.81 -9.55
CA GLU A 603 -2.20 28.64 -8.47
C GLU A 603 -1.38 28.47 -7.19
N GLY A 604 -1.02 27.25 -6.85
CA GLY A 604 -0.18 26.95 -5.69
C GLY A 604 1.23 27.52 -5.82
N GLN A 605 1.88 27.37 -6.98
CA GLN A 605 3.20 27.94 -7.26
C GLN A 605 3.17 29.45 -7.19
N LYS A 606 2.19 30.08 -7.80
CA LYS A 606 2.00 31.53 -7.76
C LYS A 606 1.84 32.06 -6.35
N LEU A 607 1.05 31.40 -5.51
CA LEU A 607 0.90 31.76 -4.09
C LEU A 607 2.24 31.71 -3.32
N ILE A 608 3.06 30.67 -3.58
CA ILE A 608 4.39 30.53 -2.99
C ILE A 608 5.31 31.68 -3.44
N GLU A 609 5.36 32.00 -4.73
CA GLU A 609 6.17 33.08 -5.28
C GLU A 609 5.74 34.46 -4.75
N GLU A 610 4.44 34.75 -4.73
CA GLU A 610 3.87 36.02 -4.25
C GLU A 610 3.97 36.20 -2.73
N SER A 611 4.22 35.12 -1.97
CA SER A 611 4.32 35.17 -0.51
C SER A 611 5.49 35.99 0.02
N GLY A 612 6.54 36.16 -0.78
CA GLY A 612 7.79 36.82 -0.39
C GLY A 612 8.57 36.09 0.71
N LEU A 613 8.20 34.85 1.03
CA LEU A 613 8.89 34.02 2.04
C LEU A 613 10.15 33.36 1.44
N PRO A 614 11.15 33.01 2.27
CA PRO A 614 12.39 32.36 1.81
C PRO A 614 12.15 30.89 1.47
N LEU A 615 11.37 30.64 0.41
CA LEU A 615 11.00 29.33 -0.10
C LEU A 615 11.66 29.09 -1.46
N TYR A 616 12.13 27.85 -1.70
CA TYR A 616 12.68 27.41 -2.98
C TYR A 616 11.66 26.56 -3.72
N ALA A 617 10.97 27.16 -4.69
CA ALA A 617 9.95 26.47 -5.51
C ALA A 617 10.56 25.79 -6.73
N PHE A 618 10.12 24.57 -7.02
CA PHE A 618 10.55 23.76 -8.16
C PHE A 618 9.37 23.00 -8.79
N ASP A 619 9.43 22.83 -10.11
CA ASP A 619 8.55 21.96 -10.88
C ASP A 619 9.14 20.56 -11.05
N ASP A 620 10.45 20.50 -11.28
CA ASP A 620 11.19 19.27 -11.51
C ASP A 620 11.63 18.64 -10.20
N PHE A 621 11.42 17.31 -10.08
CA PHE A 621 11.74 16.58 -8.86
C PHE A 621 13.25 16.46 -8.62
N GLU A 622 14.02 16.19 -9.69
CA GLU A 622 15.47 16.01 -9.55
C GLU A 622 16.16 17.34 -9.17
N ALA A 623 15.69 18.45 -9.74
CA ALA A 623 16.16 19.79 -9.37
C ALA A 623 15.81 20.14 -7.90
N ALA A 624 14.57 19.85 -7.47
CA ALA A 624 14.13 20.04 -6.09
C ALA A 624 14.95 19.19 -5.10
N LYS A 625 15.14 17.92 -5.41
CA LYS A 625 15.95 16.97 -4.62
C LYS A 625 17.40 17.43 -4.52
N ALA A 626 18.03 17.82 -5.63
CA ALA A 626 19.40 18.31 -5.64
C ALA A 626 19.57 19.53 -4.74
N LYS A 627 18.62 20.48 -4.82
CA LYS A 627 18.61 21.67 -3.95
C LYS A 627 18.40 21.32 -2.48
N ALA A 628 17.53 20.36 -2.20
CA ALA A 628 17.32 19.88 -0.83
C ALA A 628 18.60 19.27 -0.22
N ILE A 629 19.31 18.43 -0.97
CA ILE A 629 20.58 17.84 -0.53
C ILE A 629 21.65 18.91 -0.35
N GLU A 630 21.76 19.86 -1.27
CA GLU A 630 22.69 21.00 -1.16
C GLU A 630 22.47 21.77 0.14
N LEU A 631 21.23 22.20 0.40
CA LEU A 631 20.88 23.00 1.58
C LEU A 631 21.01 22.22 2.91
N SER A 632 20.85 20.91 2.87
CA SER A 632 20.99 20.05 4.05
C SER A 632 22.46 19.84 4.47
N SER A 633 23.39 20.06 3.53
CA SER A 633 24.83 19.87 3.74
C SER A 633 25.56 21.16 4.15
N ALA A 634 24.90 22.31 3.99
CA ALA A 634 25.40 23.62 4.41
C ALA A 634 25.12 23.87 5.90
#